data_710ebd1a8bf5db5eca6af26a10e726ef
#
_entry.id   710ebd1a8bf5db5eca6af26a10e726ef
#
_cell.length_a   1.000
_cell.length_b   1.000
_cell.length_c   1.000
_cell.angle_alpha   90.00
_cell.angle_beta   90.00
_cell.angle_gamma   90.00
#
_symmetry.space_group_name_H-M   'P 1'
#
loop_
_entity.id
_entity.type
_entity.pdbx_description
1 polymer ?
#
loop_
_entity_poly.entity_id
_entity_poly.type
_entity_poly.pdbx_seq_one_letter_code
_entity_poly.pdbx_strand_id
1 'polypeptide(L)'
;MKSLYLAAAVTLALGVSACGQAPAAGQPQIPAAAAATQKQPAPAGQKVSDEITKAITTTLERNYADQKLKVESVSTTPVAGLYEIVVNGKQIAYTDATGQYMLVGDLIQTDIAKSLTEERKAVLNAVDFNKLPFDLAIKEVRGNGELKIAVFSDADCPFCKRLEHEFAKMTNVTIYNFMMPLTSLHPDATRKTVQILCQPDPTKAWTEWMREGKMPPAVSDCAKAATMQQTLALSEQLGFNGTPTLVFPNGTVQSGYSPMPALEEQIRANQTK
;
A
#
# COMPACT_ATOMS: atom_id res chain seq x y z
N MET A 1 40.70 30.82 -36.08
CA MET A 1 41.18 32.04 -35.41
C MET A 1 41.68 31.64 -34.04
N LYS A 2 42.97 31.81 -33.80
CA LYS A 2 43.70 31.46 -32.58
C LYS A 2 43.39 32.47 -31.48
N SER A 3 43.21 32.06 -30.25
CA SER A 3 43.41 32.93 -29.08
C SER A 3 44.08 32.14 -27.97
N LEU A 4 45.31 32.55 -27.73
CA LEU A 4 46.18 32.21 -26.58
C LEU A 4 45.60 32.81 -25.30
N TYR A 5 45.68 32.06 -24.18
CA TYR A 5 45.64 32.65 -22.85
C TYR A 5 46.87 32.28 -22.03
N LEU A 6 47.48 33.36 -21.58
CA LEU A 6 48.70 33.49 -20.80
C LEU A 6 48.58 32.85 -19.43
N ALA A 7 49.60 32.12 -19.01
CA ALA A 7 49.83 31.69 -17.63
C ALA A 7 50.48 32.85 -16.84
N ALA A 8 49.92 33.18 -15.67
CA ALA A 8 50.57 34.05 -14.69
C ALA A 8 50.92 33.22 -13.44
N ALA A 9 52.18 32.97 -13.25
CA ALA A 9 52.76 32.42 -12.03
C ALA A 9 52.92 33.53 -10.98
N VAL A 10 52.34 33.36 -9.82
CA VAL A 10 52.57 34.20 -8.66
C VAL A 10 53.27 33.34 -7.58
N THR A 11 54.56 33.60 -7.43
CA THR A 11 55.40 33.14 -6.32
C THR A 11 55.12 33.99 -5.09
N LEU A 12 54.72 33.38 -3.97
CA LEU A 12 54.65 34.07 -2.68
C LEU A 12 55.59 33.44 -1.68
N ALA A 13 56.42 34.26 -1.09
CA ALA A 13 57.50 33.93 -0.19
C ALA A 13 57.04 33.45 1.19
N LEU A 14 57.82 32.52 1.74
CA LEU A 14 57.73 32.05 3.12
C LEU A 14 58.15 33.13 4.11
N GLY A 15 57.18 33.52 4.96
CA GLY A 15 57.43 34.28 6.21
C GLY A 15 57.23 33.39 7.42
N VAL A 16 58.30 32.97 8.06
CA VAL A 16 58.27 32.30 9.35
C VAL A 16 58.10 33.35 10.46
N SER A 17 56.98 33.36 11.12
CA SER A 17 56.76 34.12 12.37
C SER A 17 56.39 33.16 13.48
N ALA A 18 57.31 32.97 14.41
CA ALA A 18 57.08 32.31 15.68
C ALA A 18 56.24 33.22 16.57
N CYS A 19 55.08 32.75 17.01
CA CYS A 19 54.33 33.38 18.10
C CYS A 19 53.69 32.32 18.99
N GLY A 20 54.09 32.32 20.22
CA GLY A 20 53.53 31.99 21.51
C GLY A 20 52.32 31.03 21.58
N GLN A 21 52.56 29.90 22.24
CA GLN A 21 51.47 29.03 22.71
C GLN A 21 50.65 29.76 23.78
N ALA A 22 49.36 30.01 23.48
CA ALA A 22 48.39 30.35 24.51
C ALA A 22 47.89 29.06 25.19
N PRO A 23 47.58 29.08 26.52
CA PRO A 23 47.10 27.91 27.22
C PRO A 23 45.74 27.50 26.68
N ALA A 24 45.59 26.18 26.38
CA ALA A 24 44.35 25.56 25.98
C ALA A 24 43.30 25.73 27.08
N ALA A 25 42.25 26.51 26.77
CA ALA A 25 41.05 26.53 27.61
C ALA A 25 40.42 25.13 27.56
N GLY A 26 40.24 24.52 28.74
CA GLY A 26 39.67 23.20 28.86
C GLY A 26 38.27 23.11 28.21
N GLN A 27 38.09 22.21 27.28
CA GLN A 27 36.79 21.82 26.79
C GLN A 27 35.96 21.27 27.95
N PRO A 28 34.68 21.69 28.11
CA PRO A 28 33.82 21.05 29.09
C PRO A 28 33.64 19.58 28.72
N GLN A 29 34.16 18.69 29.57
CA GLN A 29 33.84 17.27 29.48
C GLN A 29 32.36 17.09 29.77
N ILE A 30 31.59 16.71 28.75
CA ILE A 30 30.25 16.21 28.93
C ILE A 30 30.37 14.89 29.68
N PRO A 31 29.77 14.72 30.88
CA PRO A 31 29.79 13.45 31.58
C PRO A 31 29.23 12.38 30.66
N ALA A 32 29.95 11.28 30.47
CA ALA A 32 29.41 10.12 29.78
C ALA A 32 28.11 9.72 30.48
N ALA A 33 27.00 9.94 29.81
CA ALA A 33 25.72 9.47 30.28
C ALA A 33 25.88 7.96 30.55
N ALA A 34 25.60 7.54 31.77
CA ALA A 34 25.60 6.15 32.15
C ALA A 34 24.78 5.38 31.10
N ALA A 35 25.43 4.41 30.43
CA ALA A 35 24.78 3.53 29.49
C ALA A 35 23.64 2.83 30.23
N ALA A 36 22.44 3.38 30.09
CA ALA A 36 21.25 2.66 30.48
C ALA A 36 21.27 1.35 29.67
N THR A 37 21.25 0.24 30.37
CA THR A 37 21.16 -1.11 29.78
C THR A 37 19.96 -1.09 28.88
N GLN A 38 20.14 -0.92 27.56
CA GLN A 38 19.09 -0.94 26.60
C GLN A 38 18.52 -2.36 26.60
N LYS A 39 17.39 -2.53 27.23
CA LYS A 39 16.61 -3.75 27.15
C LYS A 39 16.40 -4.02 25.66
N GLN A 40 16.89 -5.15 25.19
CA GLN A 40 16.82 -5.54 23.77
C GLN A 40 15.38 -5.30 23.26
N PRO A 41 15.18 -4.59 22.12
CA PRO A 41 13.86 -4.30 21.61
C PRO A 41 13.07 -5.60 21.47
N ALA A 42 11.82 -5.61 21.90
CA ALA A 42 10.96 -6.76 21.67
C ALA A 42 10.70 -6.91 20.15
N PRO A 43 10.65 -8.13 19.61
CA PRO A 43 10.26 -8.35 18.22
C PRO A 43 8.91 -7.66 17.94
N ALA A 44 8.79 -7.01 16.78
CA ALA A 44 7.55 -6.32 16.38
C ALA A 44 6.38 -7.30 16.31
N GLY A 45 5.18 -6.83 16.67
CA GLY A 45 3.93 -7.58 16.51
C GLY A 45 3.64 -8.61 17.60
N GLN A 46 4.41 -8.65 18.69
CA GLN A 46 4.07 -9.52 19.82
C GLN A 46 2.95 -8.92 20.69
N LYS A 47 2.14 -9.82 21.27
CA LYS A 47 1.08 -9.43 22.21
C LYS A 47 1.70 -8.75 23.44
N VAL A 48 1.12 -7.63 23.82
CA VAL A 48 1.50 -6.83 24.99
C VAL A 48 0.81 -7.40 26.24
N SER A 49 1.34 -7.09 27.43
CA SER A 49 0.68 -7.50 28.69
C SER A 49 -0.73 -6.94 28.76
N ASP A 50 -1.62 -7.70 29.42
CA ASP A 50 -3.03 -7.30 29.57
C ASP A 50 -3.19 -5.97 30.34
N GLU A 51 -2.26 -5.65 31.25
CA GLU A 51 -2.24 -4.39 32.00
C GLU A 51 -2.01 -3.19 31.06
N ILE A 52 -0.96 -3.22 30.23
CA ILE A 52 -0.67 -2.14 29.26
C ILE A 52 -1.76 -2.06 28.20
N THR A 53 -2.24 -3.20 27.68
CA THR A 53 -3.34 -3.23 26.73
C THR A 53 -4.58 -2.55 27.29
N LYS A 54 -4.95 -2.85 28.55
CA LYS A 54 -6.08 -2.23 29.24
C LYS A 54 -5.89 -0.73 29.46
N ALA A 55 -4.69 -0.30 29.88
CA ALA A 55 -4.39 1.11 30.07
C ALA A 55 -4.55 1.91 28.79
N ILE A 56 -3.93 1.45 27.68
CA ILE A 56 -4.02 2.07 26.35
C ILE A 56 -5.48 2.12 25.88
N THR A 57 -6.18 0.98 25.88
CA THR A 57 -7.56 0.89 25.40
C THR A 57 -8.47 1.83 26.18
N THR A 58 -8.43 1.77 27.53
CA THR A 58 -9.28 2.62 28.37
C THR A 58 -9.02 4.09 28.14
N THR A 59 -7.75 4.50 28.00
CA THR A 59 -7.39 5.92 27.82
C THR A 59 -7.84 6.43 26.46
N LEU A 60 -7.56 5.69 25.39
CA LEU A 60 -7.87 6.11 24.02
C LEU A 60 -9.37 6.11 23.75
N GLU A 61 -10.07 5.04 24.11
CA GLU A 61 -11.52 4.95 23.87
C GLU A 61 -12.29 6.01 24.67
N ARG A 62 -11.84 6.36 25.88
CA ARG A 62 -12.41 7.46 26.65
C ARG A 62 -12.13 8.82 26.01
N ASN A 63 -10.88 9.09 25.61
CA ASN A 63 -10.47 10.39 25.09
C ASN A 63 -11.04 10.68 23.69
N TYR A 64 -11.36 9.63 22.92
CA TYR A 64 -11.92 9.70 21.57
C TYR A 64 -13.33 9.13 21.48
N ALA A 65 -14.10 9.16 22.58
CA ALA A 65 -15.46 8.60 22.65
C ALA A 65 -16.41 9.23 21.60
N ASP A 66 -16.31 10.53 21.37
CA ASP A 66 -17.11 11.25 20.37
C ASP A 66 -16.85 10.76 18.94
N GLN A 67 -15.63 10.29 18.66
CA GLN A 67 -15.21 9.74 17.39
C GLN A 67 -15.45 8.22 17.29
N LYS A 68 -15.99 7.61 18.34
CA LYS A 68 -16.23 6.16 18.46
C LYS A 68 -14.98 5.32 18.16
N LEU A 69 -13.81 5.83 18.60
CA LEU A 69 -12.56 5.10 18.43
C LEU A 69 -12.66 3.78 19.19
N LYS A 70 -12.30 2.69 18.50
CA LYS A 70 -12.23 1.36 19.07
C LYS A 70 -10.84 0.78 18.85
N VAL A 71 -10.21 0.31 19.95
CA VAL A 71 -8.92 -0.36 19.90
C VAL A 71 -9.14 -1.85 19.66
N GLU A 72 -8.69 -2.36 18.52
CA GLU A 72 -8.82 -3.77 18.11
C GLU A 72 -7.66 -4.63 18.61
N SER A 73 -6.45 -4.09 18.59
CA SER A 73 -5.25 -4.77 19.09
C SER A 73 -4.17 -3.80 19.52
N VAL A 74 -3.31 -4.25 20.43
CA VAL A 74 -2.10 -3.58 20.89
C VAL A 74 -0.94 -4.55 20.74
N SER A 75 0.15 -4.12 20.10
CA SER A 75 1.33 -4.93 19.81
C SER A 75 2.62 -4.19 20.13
N THR A 76 3.70 -4.90 20.36
CA THR A 76 5.03 -4.32 20.53
C THR A 76 5.56 -3.80 19.21
N THR A 77 6.43 -2.77 19.28
CA THR A 77 7.27 -2.32 18.16
C THR A 77 8.75 -2.57 18.48
N PRO A 78 9.66 -2.48 17.51
CA PRO A 78 11.11 -2.52 17.78
C PRO A 78 11.59 -1.32 18.61
N VAL A 79 10.78 -0.28 18.76
CA VAL A 79 11.11 0.90 19.57
C VAL A 79 10.60 0.70 20.99
N ALA A 80 11.52 0.68 21.95
CA ALA A 80 11.16 0.49 23.36
C ALA A 80 10.19 1.58 23.84
N GLY A 81 9.09 1.17 24.50
CA GLY A 81 8.07 2.10 25.01
C GLY A 81 7.07 2.61 23.97
N LEU A 82 7.23 2.26 22.69
CA LEU A 82 6.30 2.55 21.62
C LEU A 82 5.50 1.29 21.28
N TYR A 83 4.18 1.40 21.28
CA TYR A 83 3.25 0.31 20.99
C TYR A 83 2.47 0.61 19.72
N GLU A 84 2.31 -0.39 18.86
CA GLU A 84 1.41 -0.33 17.72
C GLU A 84 -0.02 -0.59 18.21
N ILE A 85 -0.95 0.21 17.76
CA ILE A 85 -2.38 0.00 17.94
C ILE A 85 -3.08 -0.13 16.60
N VAL A 86 -4.00 -1.07 16.51
CA VAL A 86 -4.96 -1.15 15.40
C VAL A 86 -6.28 -0.62 15.91
N VAL A 87 -6.81 0.38 15.23
CA VAL A 87 -8.05 1.05 15.61
C VAL A 87 -9.07 1.03 14.47
N ASN A 88 -10.35 1.00 14.79
CA ASN A 88 -11.47 1.08 13.84
C ASN A 88 -11.30 0.13 12.64
N GLY A 89 -10.99 -1.13 12.93
CA GLY A 89 -10.82 -2.22 11.98
C GLY A 89 -9.38 -2.39 11.51
N LYS A 90 -8.78 -1.44 10.78
CA LYS A 90 -7.47 -1.66 10.13
C LYS A 90 -6.54 -0.44 10.15
N GLN A 91 -6.90 0.63 10.84
CA GLN A 91 -6.05 1.83 10.92
C GLN A 91 -4.95 1.58 11.95
N ILE A 92 -3.72 1.94 11.60
CA ILE A 92 -2.55 1.80 12.47
C ILE A 92 -2.18 3.17 13.02
N ALA A 93 -1.92 3.21 14.33
CA ALA A 93 -1.27 4.31 15.02
C ALA A 93 -0.31 3.74 16.07
N TYR A 94 0.43 4.62 16.71
CA TYR A 94 1.41 4.26 17.74
C TYR A 94 1.12 5.05 19.01
N THR A 95 1.43 4.47 20.17
CA THR A 95 1.18 5.11 21.46
C THR A 95 2.20 4.69 22.51
N ASP A 96 2.31 5.46 23.57
CA ASP A 96 3.02 5.08 24.78
C ASP A 96 2.25 4.04 25.62
N ALA A 97 2.86 3.48 26.65
CA ALA A 97 2.24 2.46 27.50
C ALA A 97 0.96 2.91 28.23
N THR A 98 0.71 4.21 28.30
CA THR A 98 -0.44 4.80 29.00
C THR A 98 -1.58 5.22 28.09
N GLY A 99 -1.34 5.29 26.77
CA GLY A 99 -2.30 5.82 25.80
C GLY A 99 -2.45 7.36 25.85
N GLN A 100 -1.54 8.07 26.53
CA GLN A 100 -1.63 9.54 26.64
C GLN A 100 -1.15 10.25 25.38
N TYR A 101 -0.20 9.66 24.67
CA TYR A 101 0.35 10.21 23.44
C TYR A 101 0.08 9.27 22.27
N MET A 102 -0.45 9.79 21.19
CA MET A 102 -0.71 9.02 19.98
C MET A 102 0.02 9.65 18.80
N LEU A 103 0.72 8.84 18.03
CA LEU A 103 1.40 9.21 16.80
C LEU A 103 0.70 8.49 15.61
N VAL A 104 0.29 9.29 14.63
CA VAL A 104 -0.27 8.78 13.37
C VAL A 104 0.76 9.04 12.28
N GLY A 105 1.21 7.98 11.63
CA GLY A 105 2.26 8.05 10.60
C GLY A 105 2.94 6.71 10.40
N ASP A 106 4.03 6.71 9.64
CA ASP A 106 4.78 5.51 9.33
C ASP A 106 5.99 5.32 10.25
N LEU A 107 6.15 4.12 10.79
CA LEU A 107 7.36 3.68 11.47
C LEU A 107 8.29 3.07 10.43
N ILE A 108 9.39 3.78 10.13
CA ILE A 108 10.36 3.40 9.10
C ILE A 108 11.65 2.93 9.77
N GLN A 109 12.12 1.75 9.40
CA GLN A 109 13.45 1.27 9.70
C GLN A 109 14.41 1.87 8.68
N THR A 110 15.18 2.88 9.11
CA THR A 110 15.91 3.79 8.21
C THR A 110 17.16 3.18 7.57
N ASP A 111 17.79 2.21 8.22
CA ASP A 111 18.99 1.51 7.72
C ASP A 111 18.73 0.70 6.43
N ILE A 112 17.50 0.22 6.26
CA ILE A 112 17.06 -0.54 5.09
C ILE A 112 15.89 0.13 4.34
N ALA A 113 15.54 1.35 4.71
CA ALA A 113 14.43 2.14 4.13
C ALA A 113 13.10 1.38 4.10
N LYS A 114 12.79 0.60 5.15
CA LYS A 114 11.63 -0.28 5.21
C LYS A 114 10.54 0.30 6.13
N SER A 115 9.33 0.45 5.62
CA SER A 115 8.18 0.83 6.43
C SER A 115 7.56 -0.38 7.12
N LEU A 116 7.69 -0.45 8.45
CA LEU A 116 7.05 -1.48 9.27
C LEU A 116 5.52 -1.29 9.29
N THR A 117 5.07 -0.06 9.19
CA THR A 117 3.64 0.27 9.11
C THR A 117 3.03 -0.29 7.84
N GLU A 118 3.67 -0.10 6.68
CA GLU A 118 3.17 -0.65 5.40
C GLU A 118 3.17 -2.18 5.39
N GLU A 119 4.18 -2.82 5.96
CA GLU A 119 4.18 -4.28 6.14
C GLU A 119 3.00 -4.74 6.98
N ARG A 120 2.75 -4.05 8.08
CA ARG A 120 1.64 -4.39 8.96
C ARG A 120 0.28 -4.15 8.29
N LYS A 121 0.13 -3.04 7.56
CA LYS A 121 -1.05 -2.78 6.73
C LYS A 121 -1.26 -3.88 5.70
N ALA A 122 -0.22 -4.36 5.05
CA ALA A 122 -0.31 -5.47 4.10
C ALA A 122 -0.86 -6.75 4.75
N VAL A 123 -0.41 -7.08 5.97
CA VAL A 123 -0.92 -8.23 6.73
C VAL A 123 -2.39 -8.03 7.13
N LEU A 124 -2.76 -6.85 7.64
CA LEU A 124 -4.13 -6.54 8.07
C LEU A 124 -5.12 -6.49 6.90
N ASN A 125 -4.65 -6.13 5.73
CA ASN A 125 -5.45 -6.04 4.51
C ASN A 125 -5.38 -7.29 3.64
N ALA A 126 -4.62 -8.32 4.05
CA ALA A 126 -4.49 -9.53 3.27
C ALA A 126 -5.86 -10.20 3.03
N VAL A 127 -6.07 -10.63 1.81
CA VAL A 127 -7.29 -11.31 1.35
C VAL A 127 -6.97 -12.75 1.03
N ASP A 128 -7.76 -13.68 1.51
CA ASP A 128 -7.64 -15.08 1.09
C ASP A 128 -8.08 -15.22 -0.38
N PHE A 129 -7.09 -15.17 -1.28
CA PHE A 129 -7.33 -15.24 -2.72
C PHE A 129 -8.16 -16.46 -3.12
N ASN A 130 -7.94 -17.61 -2.48
CA ASN A 130 -8.63 -18.84 -2.81
C ASN A 130 -10.11 -18.85 -2.40
N LYS A 131 -10.53 -17.93 -1.55
CA LYS A 131 -11.93 -17.75 -1.15
C LYS A 131 -12.68 -16.72 -1.99
N LEU A 132 -12.01 -16.08 -2.95
CA LEU A 132 -12.70 -15.19 -3.87
C LEU A 132 -13.70 -15.98 -4.74
N PRO A 133 -14.92 -15.47 -4.94
CA PRO A 133 -15.95 -16.12 -5.77
C PRO A 133 -15.66 -15.89 -7.26
N PHE A 134 -14.71 -16.63 -7.81
CA PHE A 134 -14.22 -16.45 -9.20
C PHE A 134 -15.29 -16.65 -10.27
N ASP A 135 -16.38 -17.31 -9.96
CA ASP A 135 -17.56 -17.46 -10.82
C ASP A 135 -18.31 -16.15 -11.06
N LEU A 136 -18.13 -15.16 -10.18
CA LEU A 136 -18.69 -13.81 -10.32
C LEU A 136 -17.81 -12.89 -11.19
N ALA A 137 -16.58 -13.29 -11.47
CA ALA A 137 -15.62 -12.45 -12.21
C ALA A 137 -15.72 -12.65 -13.73
N ILE A 138 -15.42 -11.61 -14.48
CA ILE A 138 -15.05 -11.75 -15.89
C ILE A 138 -13.64 -12.32 -15.95
N LYS A 139 -13.51 -13.54 -16.51
CA LYS A 139 -12.23 -14.27 -16.54
C LYS A 139 -11.59 -14.16 -17.93
N GLU A 140 -10.39 -13.63 -17.99
CA GLU A 140 -9.53 -13.67 -19.18
C GLU A 140 -8.35 -14.61 -18.94
N VAL A 141 -8.08 -15.52 -19.89
CA VAL A 141 -6.90 -16.40 -19.89
C VAL A 141 -6.04 -16.04 -21.09
N ARG A 142 -4.78 -15.75 -20.84
CA ARG A 142 -3.79 -15.43 -21.86
C ARG A 142 -2.65 -16.46 -21.80
N GLY A 143 -2.31 -17.05 -22.96
CA GLY A 143 -1.31 -18.11 -23.03
C GLY A 143 -1.69 -19.33 -22.18
N ASN A 144 -0.76 -19.82 -21.35
CA ASN A 144 -1.01 -20.96 -20.46
C ASN A 144 -1.79 -20.58 -19.16
N GLY A 145 -2.01 -19.28 -18.92
CA GLY A 145 -2.76 -18.80 -17.74
C GLY A 145 -2.11 -19.08 -16.38
N GLU A 146 -0.81 -19.36 -16.34
CA GLU A 146 -0.08 -19.80 -15.14
C GLU A 146 -0.11 -18.77 -14.02
N LEU A 147 0.20 -17.52 -14.34
CA LEU A 147 0.13 -16.41 -13.38
C LEU A 147 -1.34 -16.07 -13.13
N LYS A 148 -1.67 -15.73 -11.89
CA LYS A 148 -3.05 -15.38 -11.51
C LYS A 148 -3.09 -14.03 -10.85
N ILE A 149 -4.18 -13.30 -11.08
CA ILE A 149 -4.49 -12.04 -10.42
C ILE A 149 -5.99 -11.80 -10.41
N ALA A 150 -6.50 -11.28 -9.30
CA ALA A 150 -7.87 -10.75 -9.22
C ALA A 150 -7.80 -9.22 -9.20
N VAL A 151 -8.73 -8.58 -9.89
CA VAL A 151 -8.77 -7.12 -10.03
C VAL A 151 -10.20 -6.64 -9.81
N PHE A 152 -10.40 -5.74 -8.87
CA PHE A 152 -11.65 -5.01 -8.71
C PHE A 152 -11.59 -3.77 -9.58
N SER A 153 -12.45 -3.72 -10.59
CA SER A 153 -12.37 -2.77 -11.70
C SER A 153 -13.70 -2.05 -11.97
N ASP A 154 -13.58 -0.81 -12.42
CA ASP A 154 -14.68 0.03 -12.87
C ASP A 154 -14.58 0.29 -14.37
N ALA A 155 -15.68 0.11 -15.10
CA ALA A 155 -15.74 0.24 -16.55
C ALA A 155 -15.41 1.65 -17.08
N ASP A 156 -15.54 2.68 -16.24
CA ASP A 156 -15.25 4.07 -16.60
C ASP A 156 -13.94 4.60 -16.00
N CYS A 157 -13.33 3.86 -15.09
CA CYS A 157 -12.09 4.29 -14.44
C CYS A 157 -10.92 4.37 -15.44
N PRO A 158 -10.29 5.55 -15.60
CA PRO A 158 -9.18 5.71 -16.53
C PRO A 158 -7.93 4.90 -16.13
N PHE A 159 -7.70 4.69 -14.85
CA PHE A 159 -6.60 3.85 -14.35
C PHE A 159 -6.85 2.37 -14.60
N CYS A 160 -8.12 1.91 -14.53
CA CYS A 160 -8.49 0.55 -14.93
C CYS A 160 -8.24 0.31 -16.42
N LYS A 161 -8.59 1.28 -17.27
CA LYS A 161 -8.27 1.21 -18.71
C LYS A 161 -6.78 1.12 -18.98
N ARG A 162 -5.97 1.94 -18.28
CA ARG A 162 -4.50 1.86 -18.37
C ARG A 162 -4.00 0.48 -17.95
N LEU A 163 -4.50 -0.05 -16.85
CA LEU A 163 -4.13 -1.39 -16.36
C LEU A 163 -4.46 -2.48 -17.38
N GLU A 164 -5.62 -2.41 -18.02
CA GLU A 164 -6.03 -3.35 -19.07
C GLU A 164 -5.10 -3.30 -20.30
N HIS A 165 -4.58 -2.13 -20.66
CA HIS A 165 -3.53 -2.02 -21.68
C HIS A 165 -2.21 -2.66 -21.28
N GLU A 166 -1.87 -2.65 -19.97
CA GLU A 166 -0.68 -3.40 -19.49
C GLU A 166 -0.92 -4.91 -19.54
N PHE A 167 -2.09 -5.38 -19.10
CA PHE A 167 -2.46 -6.79 -19.21
C PHE A 167 -2.43 -7.31 -20.66
N ALA A 168 -2.78 -6.46 -21.63
CA ALA A 168 -2.71 -6.83 -23.05
C ALA A 168 -1.29 -7.20 -23.51
N LYS A 169 -0.24 -6.76 -22.82
CA LYS A 169 1.18 -7.07 -23.11
C LYS A 169 1.63 -8.39 -22.47
N MET A 170 0.90 -8.91 -21.47
CA MET A 170 1.23 -10.16 -20.78
C MET A 170 0.79 -11.39 -21.61
N THR A 171 1.53 -12.48 -21.47
CA THR A 171 1.25 -13.70 -22.26
C THR A 171 0.74 -14.88 -21.43
N ASN A 172 1.17 -15.07 -20.20
CA ASN A 172 0.88 -16.27 -19.40
C ASN A 172 0.15 -15.93 -18.10
N VAL A 173 -1.04 -15.33 -18.20
CA VAL A 173 -1.79 -14.84 -17.04
C VAL A 173 -3.28 -15.16 -17.13
N THR A 174 -3.86 -15.52 -15.99
CA THR A 174 -5.32 -15.55 -15.76
C THR A 174 -5.71 -14.34 -14.94
N ILE A 175 -6.57 -13.51 -15.49
CA ILE A 175 -7.08 -12.28 -14.88
C ILE A 175 -8.55 -12.49 -14.52
N TYR A 176 -8.91 -12.21 -13.26
CA TYR A 176 -10.28 -12.27 -12.76
C TYR A 176 -10.74 -10.85 -12.46
N ASN A 177 -11.52 -10.24 -13.35
CA ASN A 177 -12.07 -8.90 -13.19
C ASN A 177 -13.39 -8.94 -12.42
N PHE A 178 -13.39 -8.46 -11.18
CA PHE A 178 -14.58 -8.25 -10.34
C PHE A 178 -15.12 -6.84 -10.59
N MET A 179 -16.37 -6.73 -10.98
CA MET A 179 -16.97 -5.44 -11.32
C MET A 179 -17.26 -4.62 -10.06
N MET A 180 -16.68 -3.44 -9.99
CA MET A 180 -16.80 -2.50 -8.88
C MET A 180 -17.04 -1.08 -9.40
N PRO A 181 -18.22 -0.78 -9.98
CA PRO A 181 -18.54 0.56 -10.45
C PRO A 181 -18.65 1.56 -9.29
N LEU A 182 -17.85 2.62 -9.32
CA LEU A 182 -17.82 3.70 -8.34
C LEU A 182 -18.70 4.87 -8.84
N THR A 183 -20.01 4.74 -8.66
CA THR A 183 -21.00 5.67 -9.23
C THR A 183 -20.87 7.12 -8.74
N SER A 184 -20.28 7.35 -7.57
CA SER A 184 -19.97 8.68 -7.07
C SER A 184 -18.90 9.40 -7.88
N LEU A 185 -17.98 8.64 -8.51
CA LEU A 185 -16.92 9.16 -9.38
C LEU A 185 -17.26 9.02 -10.86
N HIS A 186 -17.93 7.93 -11.23
CA HIS A 186 -18.27 7.54 -12.59
C HIS A 186 -19.76 7.22 -12.70
N PRO A 187 -20.64 8.22 -12.88
CA PRO A 187 -22.10 8.04 -12.82
C PRO A 187 -22.65 7.01 -13.82
N ASP A 188 -21.96 6.80 -14.95
CA ASP A 188 -22.40 5.88 -16.02
C ASP A 188 -21.80 4.47 -15.90
N ALA A 189 -20.91 4.24 -14.93
CA ALA A 189 -20.17 2.98 -14.78
C ALA A 189 -21.09 1.78 -14.57
N THR A 190 -22.16 1.93 -13.77
CA THR A 190 -23.14 0.86 -13.54
C THR A 190 -23.82 0.41 -14.84
N ARG A 191 -24.31 1.35 -15.64
CA ARG A 191 -24.97 1.04 -16.93
C ARG A 191 -23.98 0.30 -17.86
N LYS A 192 -22.76 0.79 -17.99
CA LYS A 192 -21.74 0.17 -18.83
C LYS A 192 -21.36 -1.23 -18.34
N THR A 193 -21.22 -1.41 -17.05
CA THR A 193 -20.95 -2.71 -16.43
C THR A 193 -22.06 -3.71 -16.75
N VAL A 194 -23.32 -3.35 -16.58
CA VAL A 194 -24.47 -4.20 -16.94
C VAL A 194 -24.43 -4.54 -18.43
N GLN A 195 -24.21 -3.55 -19.28
CA GLN A 195 -24.14 -3.74 -20.72
C GLN A 195 -23.04 -4.72 -21.14
N ILE A 196 -21.88 -4.69 -20.48
CA ILE A 196 -20.76 -5.63 -20.70
C ILE A 196 -21.10 -7.03 -20.19
N LEU A 197 -21.59 -7.15 -18.95
CA LEU A 197 -21.92 -8.44 -18.32
C LEU A 197 -23.01 -9.19 -19.10
N CYS A 198 -23.93 -8.47 -19.72
CA CYS A 198 -25.07 -9.03 -20.45
C CYS A 198 -24.76 -9.42 -21.90
N GLN A 199 -23.51 -9.29 -22.37
CA GLN A 199 -23.13 -9.80 -23.68
C GLN A 199 -22.98 -11.34 -23.66
N PRO A 200 -23.15 -12.00 -24.80
CA PRO A 200 -22.87 -13.45 -24.91
C PRO A 200 -21.45 -13.83 -24.46
N ASP A 201 -20.47 -12.96 -24.74
CA ASP A 201 -19.09 -13.05 -24.30
C ASP A 201 -18.69 -11.79 -23.51
N PRO A 202 -18.88 -11.79 -22.18
CA PRO A 202 -18.50 -10.65 -21.35
C PRO A 202 -17.00 -10.34 -21.35
N THR A 203 -16.16 -11.36 -21.55
CA THR A 203 -14.69 -11.19 -21.59
C THR A 203 -14.27 -10.39 -22.81
N LYS A 204 -14.83 -10.73 -23.98
CA LYS A 204 -14.61 -9.97 -25.21
C LYS A 204 -15.16 -8.54 -25.07
N ALA A 205 -16.37 -8.39 -24.56
CA ALA A 205 -16.99 -7.09 -24.38
C ALA A 205 -16.20 -6.18 -23.43
N TRP A 206 -15.68 -6.74 -22.32
CA TRP A 206 -14.80 -6.04 -21.38
C TRP A 206 -13.51 -5.58 -22.04
N THR A 207 -12.81 -6.49 -22.71
CA THR A 207 -11.50 -6.17 -23.32
C THR A 207 -11.63 -5.18 -24.46
N GLU A 208 -12.64 -5.27 -25.31
CA GLU A 208 -12.90 -4.31 -26.37
C GLU A 208 -13.26 -2.93 -25.81
N TRP A 209 -14.08 -2.86 -24.74
CA TRP A 209 -14.39 -1.58 -24.10
C TRP A 209 -13.17 -0.95 -23.43
N MET A 210 -12.47 -1.71 -22.62
CA MET A 210 -11.38 -1.16 -21.80
C MET A 210 -10.13 -0.83 -22.61
N ARG A 211 -9.86 -1.59 -23.66
CA ARG A 211 -8.62 -1.46 -24.46
C ARG A 211 -8.83 -0.69 -25.75
N GLU A 212 -10.04 -0.76 -26.34
CA GLU A 212 -10.30 -0.18 -27.66
C GLU A 212 -11.38 0.91 -27.63
N GLY A 213 -12.05 1.11 -26.50
CA GLY A 213 -13.15 2.08 -26.37
C GLY A 213 -14.42 1.67 -27.10
N LYS A 214 -14.54 0.41 -27.53
CA LYS A 214 -15.70 -0.11 -28.24
C LYS A 214 -16.75 -0.60 -27.26
N MET A 215 -17.79 0.20 -27.04
CA MET A 215 -18.91 -0.20 -26.21
C MET A 215 -19.76 -1.25 -26.93
N PRO A 216 -20.10 -2.38 -26.26
CA PRO A 216 -20.98 -3.38 -26.86
C PRO A 216 -22.42 -2.85 -27.04
N PRO A 217 -23.27 -3.54 -27.84
CA PRO A 217 -24.67 -3.17 -28.02
C PRO A 217 -25.42 -2.99 -26.70
N ALA A 218 -26.34 -2.06 -26.66
CA ALA A 218 -27.12 -1.77 -25.47
C ALA A 218 -27.99 -2.97 -25.07
N VAL A 219 -27.87 -3.36 -23.80
CA VAL A 219 -28.71 -4.36 -23.14
C VAL A 219 -29.09 -3.78 -21.79
N SER A 220 -30.36 -3.80 -21.42
CA SER A 220 -30.84 -3.14 -20.21
C SER A 220 -30.69 -4.00 -18.95
N ASP A 221 -30.84 -5.32 -19.08
CA ASP A 221 -30.77 -6.25 -17.95
C ASP A 221 -30.58 -7.70 -18.40
N CYS A 222 -30.01 -8.52 -17.52
CA CYS A 222 -29.88 -9.97 -17.67
C CYS A 222 -29.54 -10.61 -16.30
N ALA A 223 -29.65 -11.93 -16.23
CA ALA A 223 -29.34 -12.67 -15.00
C ALA A 223 -27.89 -12.41 -14.48
N LYS A 224 -26.92 -12.19 -15.38
CA LYS A 224 -25.53 -11.86 -15.00
C LYS A 224 -25.35 -10.47 -14.40
N ALA A 225 -26.28 -9.52 -14.62
CA ALA A 225 -26.19 -8.20 -14.00
C ALA A 225 -26.20 -8.26 -12.47
N ALA A 226 -26.85 -9.28 -11.89
CA ALA A 226 -26.86 -9.48 -10.45
C ALA A 226 -25.47 -9.76 -9.86
N THR A 227 -24.52 -10.30 -10.64
CA THR A 227 -23.15 -10.53 -10.17
C THR A 227 -22.43 -9.23 -9.78
N MET A 228 -22.77 -8.12 -10.44
CA MET A 228 -22.21 -6.81 -10.09
C MET A 228 -22.57 -6.39 -8.66
N GLN A 229 -23.80 -6.60 -8.21
CA GLN A 229 -24.20 -6.27 -6.84
C GLN A 229 -23.46 -7.15 -5.82
N GLN A 230 -23.26 -8.42 -6.15
CA GLN A 230 -22.50 -9.35 -5.31
C GLN A 230 -21.02 -8.96 -5.22
N THR A 231 -20.40 -8.53 -6.33
CA THR A 231 -19.00 -8.09 -6.34
C THR A 231 -18.82 -6.73 -5.65
N LEU A 232 -19.81 -5.83 -5.72
CA LEU A 232 -19.83 -4.59 -4.92
C LEU A 232 -19.90 -4.91 -3.42
N ALA A 233 -20.82 -5.74 -2.98
CA ALA A 233 -20.91 -6.15 -1.58
C ALA A 233 -19.62 -6.81 -1.09
N LEU A 234 -19.00 -7.65 -1.93
CA LEU A 234 -17.70 -8.24 -1.63
C LEU A 234 -16.62 -7.16 -1.46
N SER A 235 -16.56 -6.18 -2.36
CA SER A 235 -15.56 -5.10 -2.26
C SER A 235 -15.73 -4.27 -0.98
N GLU A 236 -16.95 -4.01 -0.56
CA GLU A 236 -17.26 -3.33 0.71
C GLU A 236 -16.81 -4.17 1.91
N GLN A 237 -17.10 -5.49 1.93
CA GLN A 237 -16.66 -6.40 2.99
C GLN A 237 -15.13 -6.47 3.10
N LEU A 238 -14.42 -6.40 1.97
CA LEU A 238 -12.95 -6.38 1.91
C LEU A 238 -12.37 -5.00 2.25
N GLY A 239 -13.20 -3.96 2.33
CA GLY A 239 -12.79 -2.59 2.62
C GLY A 239 -12.16 -1.88 1.42
N PHE A 240 -12.47 -2.31 0.20
CA PHE A 240 -11.99 -1.66 -1.02
C PHE A 240 -12.82 -0.41 -1.33
N ASN A 241 -12.15 0.71 -1.55
CA ASN A 241 -12.78 2.02 -1.78
C ASN A 241 -12.28 2.72 -3.05
N GLY A 242 -11.49 2.04 -3.86
CA GLY A 242 -10.91 2.60 -5.10
C GLY A 242 -10.63 1.53 -6.15
N THR A 243 -10.55 1.97 -7.39
CA THR A 243 -10.25 1.11 -8.54
C THR A 243 -9.08 1.65 -9.36
N PRO A 244 -8.24 0.77 -9.93
CA PRO A 244 -8.25 -0.67 -9.74
C PRO A 244 -7.72 -1.06 -8.35
N THR A 245 -8.25 -2.14 -7.76
CA THR A 245 -7.64 -2.81 -6.61
C THR A 245 -7.25 -4.22 -7.01
N LEU A 246 -5.98 -4.56 -6.85
CA LEU A 246 -5.38 -5.82 -7.24
C LEU A 246 -5.25 -6.73 -6.01
N VAL A 247 -5.63 -7.99 -6.16
CA VAL A 247 -5.44 -9.03 -5.13
C VAL A 247 -4.60 -10.14 -5.75
N PHE A 248 -3.47 -10.42 -5.10
CA PHE A 248 -2.51 -11.43 -5.55
C PHE A 248 -2.74 -12.77 -4.86
N PRO A 249 -2.28 -13.89 -5.46
CA PRO A 249 -2.48 -15.24 -4.90
C PRO A 249 -1.97 -15.43 -3.46
N ASN A 250 -0.91 -14.74 -3.05
CA ASN A 250 -0.39 -14.78 -1.68
C ASN A 250 -1.22 -13.94 -0.68
N GLY A 251 -2.31 -13.32 -1.13
CA GLY A 251 -3.20 -12.51 -0.31
C GLY A 251 -2.84 -11.01 -0.28
N THR A 252 -1.71 -10.61 -0.81
CA THR A 252 -1.34 -9.18 -0.88
C THR A 252 -2.37 -8.39 -1.68
N VAL A 253 -2.72 -7.22 -1.19
CA VAL A 253 -3.63 -6.27 -1.85
C VAL A 253 -2.87 -5.01 -2.24
N GLN A 254 -3.04 -4.56 -3.47
CA GLN A 254 -2.49 -3.31 -3.96
C GLN A 254 -3.59 -2.44 -4.56
N SER A 255 -3.68 -1.20 -4.13
CA SER A 255 -4.57 -0.21 -4.73
C SER A 255 -3.84 0.58 -5.81
N GLY A 256 -4.56 0.87 -6.90
CA GLY A 256 -4.07 1.69 -7.99
C GLY A 256 -3.36 0.94 -9.11
N TYR A 257 -2.96 1.70 -10.10
CA TYR A 257 -2.32 1.26 -11.34
C TYR A 257 -0.81 1.05 -11.16
N SER A 258 -0.28 0.02 -11.78
CA SER A 258 1.16 -0.18 -11.98
C SER A 258 1.48 -0.35 -13.46
N PRO A 259 2.53 0.34 -13.99
CA PRO A 259 2.97 0.13 -15.37
C PRO A 259 3.86 -1.12 -15.50
N MET A 260 4.00 -1.64 -16.75
CA MET A 260 5.03 -2.63 -17.06
C MET A 260 6.43 -1.98 -17.05
N PRO A 261 7.53 -2.68 -16.64
CA PRO A 261 7.54 -4.10 -16.22
C PRO A 261 7.17 -4.36 -14.75
N ALA A 262 7.02 -3.30 -13.92
CA ALA A 262 6.78 -3.44 -12.49
C ALA A 262 5.52 -4.28 -12.17
N LEU A 263 4.45 -4.15 -12.96
CA LEU A 263 3.24 -4.94 -12.80
C LEU A 263 3.52 -6.45 -12.95
N GLU A 264 4.26 -6.86 -13.98
CA GLU A 264 4.57 -8.28 -14.19
C GLU A 264 5.48 -8.83 -13.08
N GLU A 265 6.47 -8.06 -12.64
CA GLU A 265 7.33 -8.42 -11.51
C GLU A 265 6.52 -8.61 -10.23
N GLN A 266 5.61 -7.71 -9.93
CA GLN A 266 4.71 -7.82 -8.77
C GLN A 266 3.82 -9.06 -8.85
N ILE A 267 3.23 -9.34 -10.03
CA ILE A 267 2.39 -10.51 -10.22
C ILE A 267 3.22 -11.79 -9.99
N ARG A 268 4.43 -11.88 -10.56
CA ARG A 268 5.32 -13.05 -10.40
C ARG A 268 5.77 -13.23 -8.96
N ALA A 269 6.14 -12.15 -8.27
CA ALA A 269 6.62 -12.19 -6.89
C ALA A 269 5.54 -12.62 -5.87
N ASN A 270 4.27 -12.40 -6.19
CA ASN A 270 3.15 -12.63 -5.28
C ASN A 270 2.28 -13.85 -5.66
N GLN A 271 2.79 -14.77 -6.49
CA GLN A 271 2.17 -16.08 -6.67
C GLN A 271 2.39 -16.95 -5.42
N THR A 272 1.45 -17.84 -5.11
CA THR A 272 1.66 -18.88 -4.10
C THR A 272 2.62 -19.94 -4.68
N LYS A 273 3.58 -20.37 -3.86
CA LYS A 273 4.49 -21.48 -4.22
C LYS A 273 3.76 -22.82 -4.13
#